data_2e4b10726856652d1b8388fa2e7de05b
#
_entry.id   2e4b10726856652d1b8388fa2e7de05b
#
_cell.length_a   1.000
_cell.length_b   1.000
_cell.length_c   1.000
_cell.angle_alpha   90.00
_cell.angle_beta   90.00
_cell.angle_gamma   90.00
#
_symmetry.space_group_name_H-M   'P 1'
#
loop_
_entity.id
_entity.type
_entity.pdbx_description
1 polymer ?
#
loop_
_entity_poly.entity_id
_entity_poly.type
_entity_poly.pdbx_seq_one_letter_code
_entity_poly.pdbx_strand_id
1 'polypeptide(L)'
;MRFLLLFAAATIFAAPDQAKLRIYDIAEAGKPATLADLPRLREAQKGKMFSAVMPNPVFRLSDLTFLAAERKEKLDLYLPNGPARQDRPAVVFIHGGGFTGGDKAENRSASVSADLARAGYVVVSCNYVLGAKTQEGVWPQNIADCRAAVRWVRAHAKELGVNPDKIAVAGGSAGGYLALMVGLSDDKTGPGGDLKATVSAKVSAVIDMYGVVNFSKHGKGEVPGASTAEQAAYLPENQCDPLDPPVLILHGTADTTVDIQQSKDMATALAKAKADHELIIVAGAPHTFDLHPKGSGWTRTALRWPANGAEIRKETTSASADLVEPTLAFLVRTIGK
;
A
#
# COMPACT_ATOMS: atom_id res chain seq x y z
N MET A 1 -26.70 -36.12 -28.11
CA MET A 1 -26.70 -35.58 -26.73
C MET A 1 -25.85 -34.33 -26.73
N ARG A 2 -26.51 -33.16 -26.76
CA ARG A 2 -25.85 -31.86 -26.70
C ARG A 2 -25.73 -31.49 -25.21
N PHE A 3 -24.52 -31.43 -24.70
CA PHE A 3 -24.25 -30.86 -23.37
C PHE A 3 -24.45 -29.35 -23.44
N LEU A 4 -25.52 -28.89 -22.85
CA LEU A 4 -25.75 -27.48 -22.57
C LEU A 4 -24.85 -27.11 -21.36
N LEU A 5 -23.72 -26.48 -21.61
CA LEU A 5 -22.96 -25.82 -20.57
C LEU A 5 -23.76 -24.58 -20.11
N LEU A 6 -24.48 -24.72 -19.00
CA LEU A 6 -25.01 -23.56 -18.29
C LEU A 6 -23.83 -22.73 -17.75
N PHE A 7 -23.49 -21.68 -18.47
CA PHE A 7 -22.70 -20.60 -17.90
C PHE A 7 -23.54 -19.89 -16.85
N ALA A 8 -23.31 -20.19 -15.57
CA ALA A 8 -23.78 -19.31 -14.51
C ALA A 8 -23.15 -17.93 -14.75
N ALA A 9 -23.95 -16.97 -15.14
CA ALA A 9 -23.53 -15.58 -15.30
C ALA A 9 -23.04 -15.10 -13.92
N ALA A 10 -21.72 -14.92 -13.76
CA ALA A 10 -21.17 -14.21 -12.63
C ALA A 10 -21.74 -12.79 -12.68
N THR A 11 -22.59 -12.45 -11.74
CA THR A 11 -23.14 -11.11 -11.62
C THR A 11 -21.98 -10.21 -11.16
N ILE A 12 -21.49 -9.38 -12.08
CA ILE A 12 -20.44 -8.40 -11.81
C ILE A 12 -21.12 -7.21 -11.14
N PHE A 13 -21.08 -7.14 -9.84
CA PHE A 13 -21.49 -5.96 -9.09
C PHE A 13 -20.27 -5.09 -8.83
N ALA A 14 -20.10 -4.03 -9.62
CA ALA A 14 -19.26 -2.92 -9.21
C ALA A 14 -20.10 -2.03 -8.29
N ALA A 15 -19.62 -1.72 -7.09
CA ALA A 15 -20.17 -0.61 -6.34
C ALA A 15 -20.12 0.65 -7.24
N PRO A 16 -21.13 1.55 -7.21
CA PRO A 16 -21.30 2.64 -8.19
C PRO A 16 -20.05 3.49 -8.42
N ASP A 17 -19.24 3.70 -7.38
CA ASP A 17 -17.98 4.46 -7.49
C ASP A 17 -16.81 3.65 -8.07
N GLN A 18 -16.82 2.35 -7.89
CA GLN A 18 -15.75 1.47 -8.41
C GLN A 18 -15.90 1.17 -9.90
N ALA A 19 -17.11 1.32 -10.47
CA ALA A 19 -17.31 1.25 -11.91
C ALA A 19 -16.50 2.32 -12.65
N LYS A 20 -16.29 3.52 -12.05
CA LYS A 20 -15.44 4.58 -12.59
C LYS A 20 -13.96 4.18 -12.60
N LEU A 21 -13.53 3.35 -11.65
CA LEU A 21 -12.17 2.84 -11.55
C LEU A 21 -11.93 1.60 -12.41
N ARG A 22 -12.97 1.08 -13.09
CA ARG A 22 -12.91 -0.14 -13.92
C ARG A 22 -12.37 -1.35 -13.15
N ILE A 23 -12.85 -1.52 -11.92
CA ILE A 23 -12.56 -2.66 -11.05
C ILE A 23 -13.72 -3.64 -11.15
N TYR A 24 -13.40 -4.90 -11.36
CA TYR A 24 -14.37 -6.00 -11.49
C TYR A 24 -14.15 -7.01 -10.37
N ASP A 25 -15.11 -7.11 -9.48
CA ASP A 25 -15.16 -8.17 -8.50
C ASP A 25 -15.65 -9.47 -9.13
N ILE A 26 -14.93 -10.55 -8.83
CA ILE A 26 -15.39 -11.89 -9.14
C ILE A 26 -15.80 -12.52 -7.81
N ALA A 27 -17.03 -12.27 -7.43
CA ALA A 27 -17.67 -12.92 -6.30
C ALA A 27 -18.90 -13.69 -6.79
N GLU A 28 -19.13 -14.87 -6.24
CA GLU A 28 -20.47 -15.48 -6.31
C GLU A 28 -21.34 -14.79 -5.26
N ALA A 29 -22.56 -14.43 -5.64
CA ALA A 29 -23.50 -13.79 -4.74
C ALA A 29 -23.61 -14.58 -3.42
N GLY A 30 -23.26 -13.94 -2.31
CA GLY A 30 -23.36 -14.51 -0.96
C GLY A 30 -22.24 -15.44 -0.52
N LYS A 31 -21.14 -15.58 -1.30
CA LYS A 31 -19.96 -16.35 -0.89
C LYS A 31 -18.73 -15.46 -0.84
N PRO A 32 -17.95 -15.50 0.26
CA PRO A 32 -16.64 -14.85 0.29
C PRO A 32 -15.72 -15.43 -0.79
N ALA A 33 -14.93 -14.57 -1.44
CA ALA A 33 -13.89 -15.02 -2.36
C ALA A 33 -12.78 -15.77 -1.61
N THR A 34 -12.15 -16.72 -2.30
CA THR A 34 -10.99 -17.47 -1.82
C THR A 34 -9.91 -17.52 -2.89
N LEU A 35 -8.69 -17.93 -2.55
CA LEU A 35 -7.64 -18.16 -3.56
C LEU A 35 -8.00 -19.27 -4.54
N ALA A 36 -8.90 -20.20 -4.21
CA ALA A 36 -9.43 -21.20 -5.13
C ALA A 36 -10.18 -20.57 -6.33
N ASP A 37 -10.60 -19.31 -6.22
CA ASP A 37 -11.25 -18.56 -7.31
C ASP A 37 -10.24 -17.95 -8.31
N LEU A 38 -8.95 -17.96 -8.02
CA LEU A 38 -7.91 -17.42 -8.89
C LEU A 38 -7.90 -18.00 -10.32
N PRO A 39 -8.02 -19.34 -10.53
CA PRO A 39 -8.07 -19.91 -11.87
C PRO A 39 -9.26 -19.37 -12.67
N ARG A 40 -10.42 -19.24 -12.03
CA ARG A 40 -11.64 -18.69 -12.64
C ARG A 40 -11.46 -17.20 -13.02
N LEU A 41 -10.83 -16.43 -12.14
CA LEU A 41 -10.51 -15.03 -12.41
C LEU A 41 -9.55 -14.91 -13.59
N ARG A 42 -8.48 -15.69 -13.63
CA ARG A 42 -7.52 -15.71 -14.74
C ARG A 42 -8.15 -16.14 -16.07
N GLU A 43 -9.10 -17.05 -16.03
CA GLU A 43 -9.85 -17.45 -17.24
C GLU A 43 -10.76 -16.33 -17.73
N ALA A 44 -11.43 -15.61 -16.83
CA ALA A 44 -12.23 -14.44 -17.17
C ALA A 44 -11.36 -13.33 -17.81
N GLN A 45 -10.11 -13.16 -17.36
CA GLN A 45 -9.17 -12.19 -17.96
C GLN A 45 -8.81 -12.52 -19.43
N LYS A 46 -8.85 -13.80 -19.83
CA LYS A 46 -8.56 -14.21 -21.21
C LYS A 46 -9.74 -13.97 -22.17
N GLY A 47 -10.94 -13.73 -21.65
CA GLY A 47 -12.15 -13.52 -22.44
C GLY A 47 -12.04 -12.29 -23.34
N LYS A 48 -12.19 -12.44 -24.65
CA LYS A 48 -12.16 -11.35 -25.62
C LYS A 48 -13.19 -10.24 -25.36
N MET A 49 -14.27 -10.55 -24.64
CA MET A 49 -15.33 -9.60 -24.32
C MET A 49 -14.84 -8.43 -23.44
N PHE A 50 -13.91 -8.67 -22.53
CA PHE A 50 -13.39 -7.62 -21.68
C PHE A 50 -12.36 -6.72 -22.37
N SER A 51 -11.57 -7.23 -23.28
CA SER A 51 -10.53 -6.46 -23.99
C SER A 51 -11.11 -5.47 -25.01
N ALA A 52 -12.25 -5.76 -25.62
CA ALA A 52 -12.88 -4.91 -26.64
C ALA A 52 -13.75 -3.79 -26.03
N VAL A 53 -14.43 -4.09 -24.93
CA VAL A 53 -15.41 -3.15 -24.31
C VAL A 53 -14.76 -2.30 -23.21
N MET A 54 -13.72 -2.79 -22.56
CA MET A 54 -13.09 -2.14 -21.39
C MET A 54 -11.56 -2.23 -21.46
N PRO A 55 -10.92 -1.22 -22.01
CA PRO A 55 -9.45 -1.18 -22.05
C PRO A 55 -8.88 -1.13 -20.62
N ASN A 56 -7.93 -2.03 -20.33
CA ASN A 56 -7.21 -2.17 -19.07
C ASN A 56 -8.11 -2.35 -17.81
N PRO A 57 -9.00 -3.35 -17.79
CA PRO A 57 -9.75 -3.68 -16.58
C PRO A 57 -8.81 -4.18 -15.48
N VAL A 58 -9.19 -3.96 -14.23
CA VAL A 58 -8.54 -4.54 -13.06
C VAL A 58 -9.52 -5.53 -12.43
N PHE A 59 -9.03 -6.71 -12.09
CA PHE A 59 -9.83 -7.75 -11.46
C PHE A 59 -9.50 -7.83 -9.98
N ARG A 60 -10.53 -7.94 -9.15
CA ARG A 60 -10.41 -7.99 -7.70
C ARG A 60 -11.07 -9.24 -7.14
N LEU A 61 -10.41 -9.88 -6.18
CA LEU A 61 -11.04 -10.78 -5.22
C LEU A 61 -11.16 -10.03 -3.90
N SER A 62 -12.38 -9.84 -3.43
CA SER A 62 -12.67 -9.09 -2.21
C SER A 62 -12.73 -9.99 -0.98
N ASP A 63 -12.43 -9.40 0.18
CA ASP A 63 -12.68 -9.99 1.50
C ASP A 63 -11.96 -11.31 1.78
N LEU A 64 -10.77 -11.47 1.21
CA LEU A 64 -9.93 -12.64 1.48
C LEU A 64 -9.46 -12.64 2.94
N THR A 65 -9.53 -13.81 3.57
CA THR A 65 -9.03 -14.02 4.94
C THR A 65 -7.51 -14.15 4.93
N PHE A 66 -6.82 -13.41 5.79
CA PHE A 66 -5.36 -13.44 5.94
C PHE A 66 -4.90 -13.49 7.40
N LEU A 67 -5.80 -13.28 8.32
CA LEU A 67 -5.62 -13.43 9.77
C LEU A 67 -6.38 -14.65 10.28
N ALA A 68 -6.30 -14.91 11.58
CA ALA A 68 -7.06 -15.96 12.25
C ALA A 68 -8.57 -15.83 11.97
N ALA A 69 -9.29 -16.95 12.00
CA ALA A 69 -10.67 -17.05 11.50
C ALA A 69 -11.66 -16.11 12.23
N GLU A 70 -11.40 -15.83 13.50
CA GLU A 70 -12.21 -14.95 14.36
C GLU A 70 -12.00 -13.45 14.07
N ARG A 71 -10.96 -13.11 13.31
CA ARG A 71 -10.64 -11.74 12.95
C ARG A 71 -11.54 -11.25 11.83
N LYS A 72 -12.06 -10.02 12.00
CA LYS A 72 -12.94 -9.39 11.01
C LYS A 72 -12.18 -8.71 9.86
N GLU A 73 -10.91 -8.38 10.08
CA GLU A 73 -10.07 -7.72 9.10
C GLU A 73 -9.84 -8.64 7.90
N LYS A 74 -10.01 -8.10 6.70
CA LYS A 74 -9.89 -8.79 5.42
C LYS A 74 -8.92 -8.04 4.51
N LEU A 75 -8.55 -8.67 3.42
CA LEU A 75 -7.82 -8.01 2.34
C LEU A 75 -8.52 -8.19 0.99
N ASP A 76 -8.26 -7.26 0.09
CA ASP A 76 -8.67 -7.33 -1.32
C ASP A 76 -7.43 -7.56 -2.18
N LEU A 77 -7.52 -8.51 -3.10
CA LEU A 77 -6.46 -8.82 -4.06
C LEU A 77 -6.82 -8.24 -5.43
N TYR A 78 -5.98 -7.36 -5.95
CA TYR A 78 -6.08 -6.78 -7.27
C TYR A 78 -5.05 -7.42 -8.20
N LEU A 79 -5.51 -7.96 -9.33
CA LEU A 79 -4.64 -8.61 -10.28
C LEU A 79 -4.47 -7.77 -11.56
N PRO A 80 -3.23 -7.65 -12.06
CA PRO A 80 -2.97 -7.01 -13.33
C PRO A 80 -3.60 -7.80 -14.47
N ASN A 81 -4.06 -7.10 -15.50
CA ASN A 81 -4.51 -7.72 -16.71
C ASN A 81 -3.33 -8.37 -17.48
N GLY A 82 -3.61 -9.39 -18.29
CA GLY A 82 -2.62 -10.07 -19.12
C GLY A 82 -2.23 -11.47 -18.64
N PRO A 83 -1.24 -12.09 -19.29
CA PRO A 83 -0.89 -13.48 -19.03
C PRO A 83 -0.35 -13.66 -17.61
N ALA A 84 -0.59 -14.85 -17.05
CA ALA A 84 0.02 -15.22 -15.77
C ALA A 84 1.55 -15.24 -15.89
N ARG A 85 2.24 -14.63 -14.92
CA ARG A 85 3.70 -14.65 -14.77
C ARG A 85 4.04 -15.24 -13.41
N GLN A 86 5.30 -15.60 -13.21
CA GLN A 86 5.77 -16.20 -11.95
C GLN A 86 6.75 -15.29 -11.19
N ASP A 87 6.98 -14.10 -11.67
CA ASP A 87 8.02 -13.19 -11.17
C ASP A 87 7.52 -11.75 -10.96
N ARG A 88 6.19 -11.55 -10.91
CA ARG A 88 5.61 -10.22 -10.74
C ARG A 88 6.01 -9.62 -9.40
N PRO A 89 6.32 -8.33 -9.35
CA PRO A 89 6.38 -7.63 -8.08
C PRO A 89 4.98 -7.43 -7.50
N ALA A 90 4.93 -7.28 -6.17
CA ALA A 90 3.68 -7.03 -5.47
C ALA A 90 3.76 -5.76 -4.61
N VAL A 91 2.60 -5.16 -4.34
CA VAL A 91 2.46 -4.02 -3.43
C VAL A 91 1.37 -4.33 -2.40
N VAL A 92 1.67 -4.19 -1.12
CA VAL A 92 0.67 -4.20 -0.05
C VAL A 92 0.29 -2.77 0.25
N PHE A 93 -0.97 -2.39 0.00
CA PHE A 93 -1.49 -1.05 0.26
C PHE A 93 -2.25 -1.01 1.59
N ILE A 94 -1.96 0.00 2.41
CA ILE A 94 -2.51 0.20 3.75
C ILE A 94 -3.31 1.51 3.75
N HIS A 95 -4.60 1.43 4.10
CA HIS A 95 -5.49 2.59 4.11
C HIS A 95 -5.19 3.57 5.25
N GLY A 96 -5.61 4.83 5.09
CA GLY A 96 -5.59 5.86 6.13
C GLY A 96 -6.79 5.77 7.09
N GLY A 97 -7.11 6.89 7.75
CA GLY A 97 -8.28 6.99 8.62
C GLY A 97 -7.96 7.16 10.11
N GLY A 98 -6.78 7.69 10.44
CA GLY A 98 -6.39 8.06 11.81
C GLY A 98 -6.37 6.89 12.79
N PHE A 99 -6.19 5.67 12.32
CA PHE A 99 -6.22 4.40 13.09
C PHE A 99 -7.59 4.07 13.73
N THR A 100 -8.62 4.85 13.43
CA THR A 100 -9.98 4.69 13.99
C THR A 100 -11.04 4.48 12.93
N GLY A 101 -10.69 4.61 11.65
CA GLY A 101 -11.58 4.46 10.49
C GLY A 101 -10.80 4.10 9.24
N GLY A 102 -11.49 4.08 8.11
CA GLY A 102 -10.95 3.68 6.82
C GLY A 102 -11.26 2.23 6.47
N ASP A 103 -11.03 1.89 5.22
CA ASP A 103 -11.27 0.54 4.70
C ASP A 103 -10.40 0.28 3.47
N LYS A 104 -10.00 -0.98 3.29
CA LYS A 104 -9.25 -1.48 2.13
C LYS A 104 -9.92 -1.22 0.79
N ALA A 105 -11.25 -1.07 0.80
CA ALA A 105 -12.08 -0.86 -0.40
C ALA A 105 -12.56 0.60 -0.56
N GLU A 106 -12.16 1.53 0.32
CA GLU A 106 -12.49 2.95 0.13
C GLU A 106 -11.92 3.49 -1.18
N ASN A 107 -12.53 4.56 -1.72
CA ASN A 107 -12.22 5.07 -3.06
C ASN A 107 -10.73 5.32 -3.31
N ARG A 108 -9.99 5.87 -2.33
CA ARG A 108 -8.55 6.11 -2.47
C ARG A 108 -7.77 4.82 -2.50
N SER A 109 -8.02 3.91 -1.58
CA SER A 109 -7.37 2.60 -1.51
C SER A 109 -7.59 1.82 -2.81
N ALA A 110 -8.83 1.81 -3.30
CA ALA A 110 -9.20 1.17 -4.56
C ALA A 110 -8.56 1.86 -5.79
N SER A 111 -8.48 3.21 -5.80
CA SER A 111 -7.86 3.97 -6.90
C SER A 111 -6.37 3.65 -7.02
N VAL A 112 -5.62 3.82 -5.93
CA VAL A 112 -4.18 3.55 -5.91
C VAL A 112 -3.90 2.08 -6.25
N SER A 113 -4.65 1.14 -5.65
CA SER A 113 -4.50 -0.29 -5.92
C SER A 113 -4.77 -0.63 -7.39
N ALA A 114 -5.80 -0.03 -7.99
CA ALA A 114 -6.13 -0.24 -9.39
C ALA A 114 -5.06 0.34 -10.34
N ASP A 115 -4.51 1.51 -10.04
CA ASP A 115 -3.46 2.14 -10.86
C ASP A 115 -2.18 1.31 -10.85
N LEU A 116 -1.77 0.81 -9.68
CA LEU A 116 -0.63 -0.08 -9.56
C LEU A 116 -0.88 -1.44 -10.25
N ALA A 117 -2.10 -1.99 -10.14
CA ALA A 117 -2.45 -3.24 -10.83
C ALA A 117 -2.44 -3.07 -12.35
N ARG A 118 -2.94 -1.94 -12.89
CA ARG A 118 -2.83 -1.61 -14.32
C ARG A 118 -1.40 -1.51 -14.79
N ALA A 119 -0.51 -1.05 -13.93
CA ALA A 119 0.91 -0.97 -14.22
C ALA A 119 1.63 -2.33 -14.19
N GLY A 120 0.96 -3.41 -13.77
CA GLY A 120 1.48 -4.77 -13.82
C GLY A 120 1.83 -5.39 -12.47
N TYR A 121 1.61 -4.69 -11.36
CA TYR A 121 1.84 -5.19 -10.02
C TYR A 121 0.67 -6.05 -9.54
N VAL A 122 0.94 -7.08 -8.76
CA VAL A 122 -0.09 -7.71 -7.92
C VAL A 122 -0.26 -6.83 -6.69
N VAL A 123 -1.50 -6.40 -6.39
CA VAL A 123 -1.73 -5.48 -5.28
C VAL A 123 -2.67 -6.12 -4.26
N VAL A 124 -2.31 -6.00 -2.99
CA VAL A 124 -3.15 -6.38 -1.86
C VAL A 124 -3.46 -5.12 -1.07
N SER A 125 -4.74 -4.78 -0.93
CA SER A 125 -5.20 -3.73 -0.02
C SER A 125 -5.74 -4.40 1.24
N CYS A 126 -5.22 -4.06 2.42
CA CYS A 126 -5.57 -4.75 3.66
C CYS A 126 -6.23 -3.85 4.69
N ASN A 127 -7.18 -4.42 5.44
CA ASN A 127 -7.67 -3.87 6.68
C ASN A 127 -6.72 -4.27 7.82
N TYR A 128 -6.68 -3.46 8.86
CA TYR A 128 -5.96 -3.70 10.11
C TYR A 128 -6.87 -3.32 11.28
N VAL A 129 -6.54 -3.75 12.50
CA VAL A 129 -7.33 -3.42 13.68
C VAL A 129 -7.46 -1.91 13.84
N LEU A 130 -8.70 -1.45 14.00
CA LEU A 130 -9.05 -0.06 14.24
C LEU A 130 -9.45 0.11 15.69
N GLY A 131 -9.00 1.20 16.32
CA GLY A 131 -9.35 1.56 17.67
C GLY A 131 -10.66 2.33 17.77
N ALA A 132 -11.16 2.47 19.00
CA ALA A 132 -12.10 3.51 19.34
C ALA A 132 -11.43 4.90 19.20
N LYS A 133 -12.16 5.98 19.46
CA LYS A 133 -11.63 7.35 19.37
C LYS A 133 -10.35 7.58 20.19
N THR A 134 -10.15 6.81 21.26
CA THR A 134 -8.95 6.84 22.11
C THR A 134 -7.77 6.07 21.52
N GLN A 135 -7.99 5.25 20.48
CA GLN A 135 -6.99 4.36 19.88
C GLN A 135 -6.37 3.32 20.85
N GLU A 136 -6.96 3.15 22.04
CA GLU A 136 -6.51 2.15 23.00
C GLU A 136 -6.67 0.73 22.44
N GLY A 137 -5.72 -0.15 22.77
CA GLY A 137 -5.71 -1.56 22.34
C GLY A 137 -5.41 -1.80 20.87
N VAL A 138 -5.02 -0.77 20.12
CA VAL A 138 -4.68 -0.88 18.69
C VAL A 138 -3.21 -1.22 18.49
N TRP A 139 -2.35 -0.71 19.36
CA TRP A 139 -0.91 -0.87 19.28
C TRP A 139 -0.40 -2.05 20.11
N PRO A 140 0.52 -2.86 19.58
CA PRO A 140 1.10 -2.83 18.22
C PRO A 140 0.34 -3.66 17.19
N GLN A 141 -0.90 -4.09 17.48
CA GLN A 141 -1.65 -5.04 16.65
C GLN A 141 -1.89 -4.53 15.22
N ASN A 142 -2.11 -3.23 15.04
CA ASN A 142 -2.26 -2.62 13.72
C ASN A 142 -1.02 -2.82 12.83
N ILE A 143 0.19 -2.70 13.40
CA ILE A 143 1.44 -2.97 12.68
C ILE A 143 1.57 -4.48 12.40
N ALA A 144 1.22 -5.33 13.39
CA ALA A 144 1.24 -6.79 13.23
C ALA A 144 0.32 -7.26 12.11
N ASP A 145 -0.88 -6.68 12.00
CA ASP A 145 -1.84 -7.00 10.93
C ASP A 145 -1.30 -6.62 9.55
N CYS A 146 -0.68 -5.44 9.42
CA CYS A 146 -0.05 -5.03 8.16
C CYS A 146 1.13 -5.95 7.79
N ARG A 147 1.94 -6.38 8.75
CA ARG A 147 2.99 -7.39 8.55
C ARG A 147 2.41 -8.75 8.15
N ALA A 148 1.28 -9.13 8.72
CA ALA A 148 0.58 -10.37 8.34
C ALA A 148 0.13 -10.31 6.87
N ALA A 149 -0.32 -9.16 6.36
CA ALA A 149 -0.66 -9.00 4.95
C ALA A 149 0.58 -9.20 4.03
N VAL A 150 1.74 -8.67 4.40
CA VAL A 150 3.00 -8.92 3.67
C VAL A 150 3.38 -10.40 3.71
N ARG A 151 3.30 -11.05 4.88
CA ARG A 151 3.55 -12.48 5.03
C ARG A 151 2.58 -13.33 4.20
N TRP A 152 1.32 -12.92 4.14
CA TRP A 152 0.31 -13.60 3.33
C TRP A 152 0.66 -13.56 1.84
N VAL A 153 1.05 -12.40 1.30
CA VAL A 153 1.52 -12.29 -0.10
C VAL A 153 2.71 -13.20 -0.35
N ARG A 154 3.70 -13.20 0.54
CA ARG A 154 4.91 -14.02 0.41
C ARG A 154 4.62 -15.51 0.50
N ALA A 155 3.75 -15.94 1.40
CA ALA A 155 3.36 -17.34 1.56
C ALA A 155 2.60 -17.87 0.33
N HIS A 156 1.80 -17.02 -0.35
CA HIS A 156 1.04 -17.37 -1.54
C HIS A 156 1.71 -16.91 -2.85
N ALA A 157 3.00 -16.57 -2.81
CA ALA A 157 3.71 -15.99 -3.94
C ALA A 157 3.62 -16.85 -5.22
N LYS A 158 3.75 -18.17 -5.09
CA LYS A 158 3.62 -19.11 -6.21
C LYS A 158 2.22 -19.07 -6.84
N GLU A 159 1.17 -19.09 -6.03
CA GLU A 159 -0.22 -19.04 -6.50
C GLU A 159 -0.56 -17.70 -7.17
N LEU A 160 -0.07 -16.62 -6.58
CA LEU A 160 -0.26 -15.26 -7.08
C LEU A 160 0.60 -14.97 -8.33
N GLY A 161 1.64 -15.74 -8.58
CA GLY A 161 2.63 -15.48 -9.62
C GLY A 161 3.56 -14.31 -9.24
N VAL A 162 3.83 -14.16 -7.95
CA VAL A 162 4.65 -13.09 -7.36
C VAL A 162 6.06 -13.60 -7.09
N ASN A 163 7.04 -12.73 -7.27
CA ASN A 163 8.38 -12.96 -6.73
C ASN A 163 8.38 -12.57 -5.23
N PRO A 164 8.64 -13.50 -4.30
CA PRO A 164 8.58 -13.26 -2.86
C PRO A 164 9.60 -12.21 -2.37
N ASP A 165 10.65 -11.93 -3.16
CA ASP A 165 11.67 -10.94 -2.82
C ASP A 165 11.36 -9.55 -3.41
N LYS A 166 10.27 -9.41 -4.17
CA LYS A 166 9.84 -8.17 -4.84
C LYS A 166 8.51 -7.67 -4.29
N ILE A 167 8.44 -7.43 -2.99
CA ILE A 167 7.24 -6.95 -2.32
C ILE A 167 7.52 -5.55 -1.76
N ALA A 168 6.71 -4.58 -2.15
CA ALA A 168 6.69 -3.24 -1.56
C ALA A 168 5.49 -3.08 -0.62
N VAL A 169 5.58 -2.12 0.28
CA VAL A 169 4.46 -1.64 1.10
C VAL A 169 4.18 -0.18 0.77
N ALA A 170 2.92 0.20 0.71
CA ALA A 170 2.48 1.56 0.46
C ALA A 170 1.31 1.93 1.36
N GLY A 171 1.17 3.20 1.73
CA GLY A 171 0.01 3.64 2.48
C GLY A 171 -0.14 5.14 2.55
N GLY A 172 -1.34 5.61 2.91
CA GLY A 172 -1.64 7.04 3.03
C GLY A 172 -2.03 7.44 4.46
N SER A 173 -1.56 8.59 4.95
CA SER A 173 -1.89 9.12 6.28
C SER A 173 -1.49 8.11 7.39
N ALA A 174 -2.43 7.64 8.21
CA ALA A 174 -2.20 6.55 9.16
C ALA A 174 -1.60 5.30 8.48
N GLY A 175 -2.02 4.98 7.25
CA GLY A 175 -1.44 3.90 6.46
C GLY A 175 0.00 4.17 6.02
N GLY A 176 0.37 5.43 5.78
CA GLY A 176 1.74 5.85 5.51
C GLY A 176 2.66 5.58 6.70
N TYR A 177 2.22 5.96 7.90
CA TYR A 177 2.92 5.59 9.12
C TYR A 177 3.11 4.07 9.25
N LEU A 178 2.02 3.30 9.04
CA LEU A 178 2.09 1.84 9.12
C LEU A 178 3.02 1.24 8.06
N ALA A 179 3.05 1.81 6.85
CA ALA A 179 3.97 1.40 5.80
C ALA A 179 5.44 1.65 6.19
N LEU A 180 5.74 2.81 6.77
CA LEU A 180 7.06 3.12 7.32
C LEU A 180 7.45 2.12 8.43
N MET A 181 6.56 1.87 9.40
CA MET A 181 6.82 0.92 10.49
C MET A 181 7.02 -0.51 10.00
N VAL A 182 6.27 -0.96 9.01
CA VAL A 182 6.46 -2.29 8.40
C VAL A 182 7.80 -2.39 7.70
N GLY A 183 8.22 -1.33 6.99
CA GLY A 183 9.41 -1.35 6.17
C GLY A 183 10.72 -1.10 6.92
N LEU A 184 10.69 -0.24 7.95
CA LEU A 184 11.91 0.24 8.62
C LEU A 184 12.17 -0.43 9.96
N SER A 185 11.15 -0.96 10.67
CA SER A 185 11.38 -1.63 11.94
C SER A 185 11.50 -3.14 11.78
N ASP A 186 12.32 -3.77 12.62
CA ASP A 186 12.58 -5.22 12.53
C ASP A 186 11.30 -6.06 12.61
N ASP A 187 11.14 -7.00 11.70
CA ASP A 187 9.91 -7.79 11.54
C ASP A 187 9.75 -8.91 12.58
N LYS A 188 10.76 -9.11 13.42
CA LYS A 188 10.76 -10.08 14.50
C LYS A 188 10.68 -9.45 15.89
N THR A 189 11.50 -8.45 16.13
CA THR A 189 11.70 -7.83 17.46
C THR A 189 11.12 -6.42 17.59
N GLY A 190 10.88 -5.74 16.48
CA GLY A 190 10.30 -4.40 16.46
C GLY A 190 8.79 -4.39 16.81
N PRO A 191 8.16 -3.22 16.93
CA PRO A 191 6.73 -3.10 17.21
C PRO A 191 5.88 -3.93 16.25
N GLY A 192 4.98 -4.76 16.78
CA GLY A 192 4.18 -5.71 15.98
C GLY A 192 4.97 -6.84 15.34
N GLY A 193 6.19 -7.10 15.79
CA GLY A 193 7.02 -8.22 15.35
C GLY A 193 6.53 -9.56 15.86
N ASP A 194 6.99 -10.64 15.23
CA ASP A 194 6.68 -12.00 15.60
C ASP A 194 7.91 -12.89 15.50
N LEU A 195 8.49 -13.20 16.65
CA LEU A 195 9.65 -14.08 16.78
C LEU A 195 9.41 -15.51 16.26
N LYS A 196 8.15 -15.95 16.24
CA LYS A 196 7.75 -17.30 15.81
C LYS A 196 7.41 -17.36 14.32
N ALA A 197 7.29 -16.22 13.65
CA ALA A 197 6.95 -16.21 12.23
C ALA A 197 8.01 -16.94 11.39
N THR A 198 7.57 -17.91 10.61
CA THR A 198 8.43 -18.66 9.67
C THR A 198 8.57 -17.94 8.32
N VAL A 199 7.62 -17.05 8.00
CA VAL A 199 7.63 -16.22 6.80
C VAL A 199 7.98 -14.78 7.20
N SER A 200 8.96 -14.17 6.52
CA SER A 200 9.38 -12.79 6.80
C SER A 200 8.33 -11.76 6.32
N ALA A 201 8.21 -10.67 7.06
CA ALA A 201 7.46 -9.47 6.64
C ALA A 201 8.36 -8.36 6.07
N LYS A 202 9.66 -8.60 5.86
CA LYS A 202 10.56 -7.63 5.23
C LYS A 202 10.08 -7.29 3.83
N VAL A 203 10.24 -6.03 3.45
CA VAL A 203 9.85 -5.53 2.13
C VAL A 203 11.05 -4.95 1.40
N SER A 204 10.93 -4.78 0.09
CA SER A 204 12.01 -4.32 -0.78
C SER A 204 11.83 -2.85 -1.21
N ALA A 205 10.73 -2.21 -0.84
CA ALA A 205 10.48 -0.79 -1.02
C ALA A 205 9.33 -0.32 -0.13
N VAL A 206 9.33 0.98 0.22
CA VAL A 206 8.26 1.63 1.01
C VAL A 206 7.77 2.86 0.26
N ILE A 207 6.46 3.07 0.24
CA ILE A 207 5.83 4.30 -0.25
C ILE A 207 4.98 4.89 0.87
N ASP A 208 5.40 6.05 1.35
CA ASP A 208 4.68 6.85 2.33
C ASP A 208 3.97 8.01 1.65
N MET A 209 2.65 8.03 1.73
CA MET A 209 1.82 9.13 1.23
C MET A 209 1.31 9.94 2.44
N TYR A 210 1.91 11.10 2.66
CA TYR A 210 1.51 12.05 3.73
C TYR A 210 1.31 11.40 5.11
N GLY A 211 2.19 10.47 5.48
CA GLY A 211 2.12 9.76 6.76
C GLY A 211 2.51 10.59 7.97
N VAL A 212 2.00 10.21 9.13
CA VAL A 212 2.47 10.71 10.42
C VAL A 212 3.80 10.05 10.74
N VAL A 213 4.80 10.81 11.18
CA VAL A 213 6.13 10.29 11.55
C VAL A 213 6.38 10.42 13.05
N ASN A 214 5.98 11.55 13.62
CA ASN A 214 6.14 11.82 15.03
C ASN A 214 4.86 12.46 15.60
N PHE A 215 4.19 11.72 16.46
CA PHE A 215 2.89 12.13 17.01
C PHE A 215 2.99 13.34 17.92
N SER A 216 3.98 13.39 18.82
CA SER A 216 4.12 14.45 19.81
C SER A 216 4.72 15.72 19.23
N LYS A 217 5.70 15.59 18.34
CA LYS A 217 6.43 16.73 17.76
C LYS A 217 5.53 17.66 16.91
N HIS A 218 4.44 17.14 16.37
CA HIS A 218 3.50 17.86 15.53
C HIS A 218 2.10 17.98 16.13
N GLY A 219 2.01 17.93 17.46
CA GLY A 219 0.76 18.16 18.19
C GLY A 219 -0.28 17.05 18.03
N LYS A 220 0.12 15.85 17.63
CA LYS A 220 -0.78 14.68 17.51
C LYS A 220 -0.83 13.83 18.79
N GLY A 221 -0.12 14.23 19.84
CA GLY A 221 -0.01 13.48 21.09
C GLY A 221 1.04 12.39 21.07
N GLU A 222 0.90 11.41 21.93
CA GLU A 222 1.74 10.22 22.01
C GLU A 222 1.04 9.04 21.35
N VAL A 223 1.79 7.96 21.04
CA VAL A 223 1.18 6.70 20.61
C VAL A 223 0.36 6.12 21.76
N PRO A 224 -0.95 6.01 21.64
CA PRO A 224 -1.81 5.61 22.75
C PRO A 224 -1.47 4.19 23.24
N GLY A 225 -1.39 4.03 24.55
CA GLY A 225 -1.10 2.74 25.19
C GLY A 225 0.37 2.31 25.18
N ALA A 226 1.26 3.05 24.52
CA ALA A 226 2.70 2.81 24.61
C ALA A 226 3.28 3.55 25.84
N SER A 227 4.09 2.88 26.65
CA SER A 227 4.82 3.52 27.75
C SER A 227 5.81 4.56 27.21
N THR A 228 6.22 5.51 28.04
CA THR A 228 7.23 6.52 27.66
C THR A 228 8.51 5.89 27.11
N ALA A 229 8.92 4.73 27.62
CA ALA A 229 10.09 4.00 27.11
C ALA A 229 9.84 3.39 25.75
N GLU A 230 8.60 3.00 25.42
CA GLU A 230 8.23 2.40 24.15
C GLU A 230 7.95 3.45 23.07
N GLN A 231 7.59 4.68 23.43
CA GLN A 231 7.26 5.75 22.47
C GLN A 231 8.33 5.88 21.38
N ALA A 232 9.61 5.84 21.75
CA ALA A 232 10.72 5.95 20.82
C ALA A 232 10.75 4.82 19.78
N ALA A 233 10.31 3.61 20.13
CA ALA A 233 10.25 2.47 19.24
C ALA A 233 9.12 2.58 18.20
N TYR A 234 8.11 3.40 18.45
CA TYR A 234 7.00 3.67 17.54
C TYR A 234 7.21 4.88 16.63
N LEU A 235 8.39 5.50 16.65
CA LEU A 235 8.71 6.61 15.77
C LEU A 235 9.47 6.08 14.54
N PRO A 236 8.91 6.14 13.32
CA PRO A 236 9.60 5.72 12.10
C PRO A 236 10.95 6.40 11.92
N GLU A 237 11.09 7.69 12.29
CA GLU A 237 12.35 8.42 12.22
C GLU A 237 13.50 7.79 13.07
N ASN A 238 13.15 7.03 14.11
CA ASN A 238 14.11 6.33 14.97
C ASN A 238 14.44 4.91 14.48
N GLN A 239 13.74 4.42 13.46
CA GLN A 239 13.94 3.08 12.90
C GLN A 239 14.89 3.09 11.70
N CYS A 240 15.34 4.28 11.26
CA CYS A 240 16.14 4.41 10.04
C CYS A 240 17.52 3.76 10.18
N ASP A 241 17.85 2.89 9.23
CA ASP A 241 19.10 2.13 9.14
C ASP A 241 19.66 2.20 7.70
N PRO A 242 21.00 2.13 7.50
CA PRO A 242 21.59 2.13 6.16
C PRO A 242 21.17 0.96 5.26
N LEU A 243 20.65 -0.13 5.84
CA LEU A 243 20.18 -1.33 5.13
C LEU A 243 18.67 -1.32 4.86
N ASP A 244 18.00 -0.24 5.24
CA ASP A 244 16.57 -0.10 4.98
C ASP A 244 16.24 -0.18 3.49
N PRO A 245 15.05 -0.71 3.15
CA PRO A 245 14.56 -0.63 1.79
C PRO A 245 14.41 0.83 1.34
N PRO A 246 14.58 1.11 0.04
CA PRO A 246 14.33 2.45 -0.50
C PRO A 246 12.93 2.98 -0.12
N VAL A 247 12.84 4.28 0.22
CA VAL A 247 11.60 4.93 0.64
C VAL A 247 11.22 6.05 -0.35
N LEU A 248 9.99 6.02 -0.84
CA LEU A 248 9.35 7.15 -1.55
C LEU A 248 8.37 7.83 -0.60
N ILE A 249 8.52 9.14 -0.44
CA ILE A 249 7.64 9.99 0.38
C ILE A 249 6.91 10.96 -0.54
N LEU A 250 5.58 11.04 -0.42
CA LEU A 250 4.71 11.94 -1.20
C LEU A 250 3.93 12.83 -0.24
N HIS A 251 4.02 14.19 -0.38
CA HIS A 251 3.28 15.08 0.51
C HIS A 251 2.86 16.39 -0.17
N GLY A 252 1.66 16.87 0.18
CA GLY A 252 1.10 18.13 -0.30
C GLY A 252 1.45 19.31 0.59
N THR A 253 1.73 20.49 -0.01
CA THR A 253 2.09 21.67 0.79
C THR A 253 0.92 22.37 1.47
N ALA A 254 -0.33 22.08 1.07
CA ALA A 254 -1.54 22.60 1.69
C ALA A 254 -2.21 21.59 2.65
N ASP A 255 -1.46 20.58 3.07
CA ASP A 255 -1.93 19.60 4.05
C ASP A 255 -2.06 20.24 5.45
N THR A 256 -3.31 20.34 5.93
CA THR A 256 -3.65 20.88 7.25
C THR A 256 -3.93 19.79 8.29
N THR A 257 -3.90 18.51 7.90
CA THR A 257 -4.15 17.37 8.78
C THR A 257 -2.85 16.78 9.30
N VAL A 258 -1.90 16.56 8.41
CA VAL A 258 -0.54 16.14 8.72
C VAL A 258 0.41 17.18 8.11
N ASP A 259 1.12 17.90 8.95
CA ASP A 259 2.05 18.92 8.50
C ASP A 259 3.14 18.29 7.62
N ILE A 260 3.42 18.89 6.47
CA ILE A 260 4.48 18.46 5.55
C ILE A 260 5.86 18.39 6.24
N GLN A 261 6.04 19.07 7.36
CA GLN A 261 7.27 18.99 8.13
C GLN A 261 7.55 17.56 8.59
N GLN A 262 6.53 16.74 8.83
CA GLN A 262 6.69 15.32 9.17
C GLN A 262 7.43 14.54 8.07
N SER A 263 7.04 14.73 6.81
CA SER A 263 7.74 14.11 5.66
C SER A 263 9.17 14.66 5.48
N LYS A 264 9.39 15.93 5.76
CA LYS A 264 10.74 16.53 5.72
C LYS A 264 11.63 15.99 6.84
N ASP A 265 11.07 15.80 8.05
CA ASP A 265 11.79 15.21 9.17
C ASP A 265 12.13 13.73 8.88
N MET A 266 11.21 12.98 8.28
CA MET A 266 11.47 11.61 7.83
C MET A 266 12.58 11.54 6.78
N ALA A 267 12.54 12.40 5.76
CA ALA A 267 13.60 12.48 4.75
C ALA A 267 14.96 12.84 5.38
N THR A 268 14.96 13.71 6.39
CA THR A 268 16.18 14.08 7.14
C THR A 268 16.73 12.88 7.92
N ALA A 269 15.86 12.09 8.56
CA ALA A 269 16.26 10.89 9.30
C ALA A 269 16.85 9.83 8.36
N LEU A 270 16.22 9.58 7.22
CA LEU A 270 16.71 8.66 6.18
C LEU A 270 18.05 9.13 5.60
N ALA A 271 18.21 10.44 5.34
CA ALA A 271 19.46 11.02 4.87
C ALA A 271 20.59 10.82 5.90
N LYS A 272 20.32 11.04 7.18
CA LYS A 272 21.26 10.80 8.27
C LYS A 272 21.67 9.32 8.37
N ALA A 273 20.72 8.42 8.16
CA ALA A 273 20.96 6.98 8.10
C ALA A 273 21.65 6.54 6.79
N LYS A 274 21.77 7.41 5.79
CA LYS A 274 22.29 7.09 4.45
C LYS A 274 21.44 6.05 3.70
N ALA A 275 20.16 5.97 4.01
CA ALA A 275 19.19 5.14 3.31
C ALA A 275 18.76 5.77 1.97
N ASP A 276 18.51 4.95 0.94
CA ASP A 276 17.98 5.43 -0.35
C ASP A 276 16.56 5.95 -0.17
N HIS A 277 16.30 7.21 -0.52
CA HIS A 277 14.96 7.76 -0.43
C HIS A 277 14.72 8.89 -1.44
N GLU A 278 13.44 9.16 -1.65
CA GLU A 278 12.96 10.23 -2.52
C GLU A 278 11.78 10.92 -1.84
N LEU A 279 11.77 12.26 -1.83
CA LEU A 279 10.67 13.08 -1.35
C LEU A 279 10.07 13.87 -2.51
N ILE A 280 8.78 13.64 -2.77
CA ILE A 280 8.01 14.38 -3.76
C ILE A 280 7.03 15.31 -3.04
N ILE A 281 7.24 16.61 -3.25
CA ILE A 281 6.40 17.67 -2.72
C ILE A 281 5.41 18.10 -3.79
N VAL A 282 4.11 18.04 -3.48
CA VAL A 282 3.03 18.48 -4.38
C VAL A 282 2.52 19.85 -3.92
N ALA A 283 2.91 20.90 -4.65
CA ALA A 283 2.54 22.27 -4.32
C ALA A 283 1.02 22.48 -4.46
N GLY A 284 0.38 22.96 -3.40
CA GLY A 284 -1.06 23.25 -3.33
C GLY A 284 -1.94 22.05 -3.01
N ALA A 285 -1.42 20.83 -2.95
CA ALA A 285 -2.22 19.67 -2.61
C ALA A 285 -2.55 19.61 -1.10
N PRO A 286 -3.83 19.37 -0.75
CA PRO A 286 -4.26 19.15 0.63
C PRO A 286 -3.97 17.73 1.08
N HIS A 287 -4.40 17.37 2.29
CA HIS A 287 -4.39 15.98 2.77
C HIS A 287 -5.23 15.06 1.89
N THR A 288 -4.89 13.79 1.83
CA THR A 288 -5.67 12.72 1.19
C THR A 288 -5.84 12.87 -0.33
N PHE A 289 -4.75 12.84 -1.06
CA PHE A 289 -4.73 12.65 -2.51
C PHE A 289 -4.39 11.19 -2.87
N ASP A 290 -4.78 10.74 -4.07
CA ASP A 290 -4.33 9.50 -4.71
C ASP A 290 -3.12 9.77 -5.62
N LEU A 291 -2.82 8.85 -6.55
CA LEU A 291 -1.73 9.07 -7.52
C LEU A 291 -2.07 10.11 -8.60
N HIS A 292 -3.31 10.56 -8.67
CA HIS A 292 -3.79 11.60 -9.58
C HIS A 292 -4.35 12.80 -8.81
N PRO A 293 -3.52 13.57 -8.09
CA PRO A 293 -4.01 14.75 -7.37
C PRO A 293 -4.72 15.72 -8.31
N LYS A 294 -5.95 16.09 -7.95
CA LYS A 294 -6.78 16.99 -8.74
C LYS A 294 -6.75 18.38 -8.15
N GLY A 295 -6.23 19.33 -8.90
CA GLY A 295 -6.21 20.72 -8.53
C GLY A 295 -5.62 21.57 -9.66
N SER A 296 -6.14 22.79 -9.86
CA SER A 296 -5.59 23.69 -10.86
C SER A 296 -4.31 24.32 -10.33
N GLY A 297 -3.26 24.32 -11.15
CA GLY A 297 -1.98 24.94 -10.82
C GLY A 297 -1.09 24.13 -9.85
N TRP A 298 -1.45 22.91 -9.51
CA TRP A 298 -0.58 22.06 -8.71
C TRP A 298 0.62 21.60 -9.53
N THR A 299 1.77 21.57 -8.87
CA THR A 299 3.04 21.12 -9.45
C THR A 299 3.71 20.17 -8.48
N ARG A 300 4.70 19.40 -8.95
CA ARG A 300 5.50 18.54 -8.08
C ARG A 300 6.98 18.86 -8.16
N THR A 301 7.66 18.73 -7.03
CA THR A 301 9.13 18.81 -6.93
C THR A 301 9.62 17.51 -6.31
N ALA A 302 10.54 16.82 -6.99
CA ALA A 302 11.16 15.59 -6.53
C ALA A 302 12.59 15.84 -6.05
N LEU A 303 12.90 15.36 -4.84
CA LEU A 303 14.20 15.44 -4.20
C LEU A 303 14.66 13.99 -3.94
N ARG A 304 15.88 13.63 -4.33
CA ARG A 304 16.38 12.27 -4.19
C ARG A 304 17.74 12.19 -3.51
N TRP A 305 17.89 11.22 -2.61
CA TRP A 305 19.11 10.87 -1.89
C TRP A 305 19.41 9.38 -2.09
N PRO A 306 20.30 9.00 -3.02
CA PRO A 306 20.74 7.62 -3.20
C PRO A 306 21.49 7.10 -1.98
N ALA A 307 21.36 5.80 -1.68
CA ALA A 307 22.13 5.14 -0.65
C ALA A 307 23.64 5.24 -0.96
N ASN A 308 24.46 5.42 0.09
CA ASN A 308 25.94 5.43 0.03
C ASN A 308 26.52 6.45 -0.96
N GLY A 309 25.70 7.32 -1.55
CA GLY A 309 26.16 8.38 -2.46
C GLY A 309 26.60 9.63 -1.71
N ALA A 310 27.56 10.38 -2.26
CA ALA A 310 27.68 11.79 -1.96
C ALA A 310 26.30 12.44 -2.20
N GLU A 311 25.92 13.43 -1.39
CA GLU A 311 24.63 14.12 -1.48
C GLU A 311 24.31 14.57 -2.93
N ILE A 312 23.76 13.65 -3.72
CA ILE A 312 23.19 14.01 -5.02
C ILE A 312 21.72 14.33 -4.78
N ARG A 313 21.50 15.50 -4.24
CA ARG A 313 20.18 16.12 -4.24
C ARG A 313 19.83 16.49 -5.67
N LYS A 314 19.04 15.63 -6.33
CA LYS A 314 18.47 15.97 -7.62
C LYS A 314 17.08 16.56 -7.40
N GLU A 315 16.94 17.85 -7.64
CA GLU A 315 15.65 18.51 -7.64
C GLU A 315 15.10 18.54 -9.07
N THR A 316 13.87 18.07 -9.22
CA THR A 316 13.15 18.12 -10.49
C THR A 316 11.77 18.69 -10.25
N THR A 317 11.43 19.79 -10.90
CA THR A 317 10.10 20.40 -10.85
C THR A 317 9.34 20.03 -12.11
N SER A 318 8.11 19.54 -11.96
CA SER A 318 7.21 19.23 -13.06
C SER A 318 5.97 20.11 -12.98
N ALA A 319 5.48 20.58 -14.14
CA ALA A 319 4.22 21.29 -14.24
C ALA A 319 2.98 20.41 -13.96
N SER A 320 3.17 19.09 -13.84
CA SER A 320 2.11 18.13 -13.54
C SER A 320 2.20 17.68 -12.09
N ALA A 321 1.06 17.62 -11.41
CA ALA A 321 0.93 17.00 -10.09
C ALA A 321 0.67 15.48 -10.15
N ASP A 322 0.58 14.89 -11.33
CA ASP A 322 0.38 13.44 -11.49
C ASP A 322 1.56 12.67 -10.90
N LEU A 323 1.25 11.72 -10.01
CA LEU A 323 2.22 10.95 -9.24
C LEU A 323 2.38 9.50 -9.74
N VAL A 324 1.61 9.08 -10.75
CA VAL A 324 1.69 7.71 -11.28
C VAL A 324 3.08 7.46 -11.87
N GLU A 325 3.54 8.34 -12.75
CA GLU A 325 4.85 8.18 -13.41
C GLU A 325 6.01 8.10 -12.41
N PRO A 326 6.21 9.03 -11.46
CA PRO A 326 7.31 8.95 -10.52
C PRO A 326 7.18 7.77 -9.55
N THR A 327 5.96 7.41 -9.14
CA THR A 327 5.73 6.23 -8.30
C THR A 327 6.11 4.94 -9.04
N LEU A 328 5.73 4.82 -10.30
CA LEU A 328 6.12 3.66 -11.12
C LEU A 328 7.62 3.65 -11.40
N ALA A 329 8.25 4.79 -11.66
CA ALA A 329 9.70 4.89 -11.83
C ALA A 329 10.45 4.44 -10.56
N PHE A 330 9.96 4.83 -9.38
CA PHE A 330 10.49 4.36 -8.11
C PHE A 330 10.33 2.84 -7.97
N LEU A 331 9.15 2.29 -8.19
CA LEU A 331 8.89 0.85 -8.08
C LEU A 331 9.71 0.03 -9.08
N VAL A 332 9.82 0.48 -10.33
CA VAL A 332 10.64 -0.21 -11.36
C VAL A 332 12.09 -0.25 -10.93
N ARG A 333 12.62 0.84 -10.35
CA ARG A 333 13.99 0.92 -9.87
C ARG A 333 14.26 0.00 -8.68
N THR A 334 13.27 -0.22 -7.81
CA THR A 334 13.45 -0.92 -6.53
C THR A 334 13.04 -2.38 -6.58
N ILE A 335 11.87 -2.69 -7.15
CA ILE A 335 11.33 -4.06 -7.19
C ILE A 335 11.10 -4.59 -8.61
N GLY A 336 11.34 -3.76 -9.64
CA GLY A 336 11.15 -4.13 -11.05
C GLY A 336 9.69 -4.07 -11.50
N LYS A 337 9.42 -4.67 -12.67
CA LYS A 337 8.11 -4.70 -13.31
C LYS A 337 7.75 -6.11 -13.75
#